data_92dbef7fed0440ba71f5ed324ce9a2ad
#
_entry.id   92dbef7fed0440ba71f5ed324ce9a2ad
#
_cell.length_a   1.000
_cell.length_b   1.000
_cell.length_c   1.000
_cell.angle_alpha   90.00
_cell.angle_beta   90.00
_cell.angle_gamma   90.00
#
_symmetry.space_group_name_H-M   'P 1'
#
loop_
_entity.id
_entity.type
_entity.pdbx_description
1 polymer ?
#
loop_
_entity_poly.entity_id
_entity_poly.type
_entity_poly.pdbx_seq_one_letter_code
_entity_poly.pdbx_strand_id
1 'polypeptide(L)'
;MKKKVAMLLTGVMAVSLLMTGCQSTKGLENDNIKISVYKGVEVDKVDKPSEVTDDDVNTQIQSVLDENATTKEVTDRAVKKGDTATIDFVGKMNGEAFDGGSSTDYPLEIGSNSFIEGFEDSIIGHKIGDTFDWNGKFPENYGSSDLAGKDVTFTITVKSISKKNTPKLTDKLVKKVSKKSKTEKEYK
;
A
#
# COMPACT_ATOMS: atom_id res chain seq x y z
N MET A 1 -23.10 -23.26 32.02
CA MET A 1 -23.91 -23.05 30.80
C MET A 1 -22.99 -22.77 29.66
N LYS A 2 -22.93 -23.71 28.72
CA LYS A 2 -21.99 -23.73 27.60
C LYS A 2 -22.48 -22.78 26.52
N LYS A 3 -21.79 -21.69 26.24
CA LYS A 3 -22.08 -20.86 25.07
C LYS A 3 -21.12 -21.18 23.95
N LYS A 4 -21.70 -21.65 22.89
CA LYS A 4 -21.09 -22.04 21.64
C LYS A 4 -20.50 -20.81 20.96
N VAL A 5 -19.20 -20.79 20.78
CA VAL A 5 -18.53 -19.90 19.84
C VAL A 5 -18.83 -20.42 18.45
N ALA A 6 -19.68 -19.71 17.73
CA ALA A 6 -19.91 -19.98 16.32
C ALA A 6 -18.81 -19.31 15.53
N MET A 7 -17.79 -20.08 15.24
CA MET A 7 -16.70 -19.74 14.32
C MET A 7 -17.27 -19.82 12.90
N LEU A 8 -17.48 -18.69 12.26
CA LEU A 8 -17.83 -18.61 10.84
C LEU A 8 -16.61 -18.14 10.05
N LEU A 9 -15.71 -19.09 9.87
CA LEU A 9 -14.71 -19.04 8.81
C LEU A 9 -15.39 -19.52 7.52
N THR A 10 -15.87 -18.61 6.73
CA THR A 10 -16.29 -18.89 5.36
C THR A 10 -15.25 -18.34 4.40
N GLY A 11 -14.47 -19.21 3.85
CA GLY A 11 -13.61 -18.84 2.74
C GLY A 11 -12.37 -19.70 2.52
N VAL A 12 -12.13 -20.64 3.39
CA VAL A 12 -11.19 -21.72 3.05
C VAL A 12 -12.06 -22.97 2.92
N MET A 13 -12.21 -23.47 1.71
CA MET A 13 -12.59 -24.86 1.48
C MET A 13 -11.52 -25.68 2.18
N ALA A 14 -11.73 -25.98 3.45
CA ALA A 14 -11.16 -27.15 4.03
C ALA A 14 -11.88 -28.32 3.30
N VAL A 15 -11.33 -28.73 2.19
CA VAL A 15 -11.48 -30.09 1.75
C VAL A 15 -10.79 -30.92 2.83
N SER A 16 -11.54 -31.16 3.91
CA SER A 16 -11.28 -32.30 4.75
C SER A 16 -11.52 -33.51 3.84
N LEU A 17 -10.50 -33.86 3.10
CA LEU A 17 -10.36 -35.21 2.57
C LEU A 17 -10.36 -36.13 3.78
N LEU A 18 -11.55 -36.54 4.15
CA LEU A 18 -11.75 -37.80 4.79
C LEU A 18 -11.09 -38.80 3.83
N MET A 19 -9.86 -39.19 4.15
CA MET A 19 -9.22 -40.36 3.64
C MET A 19 -9.96 -41.60 4.18
N THR A 20 -11.26 -41.69 3.88
CA THR A 20 -11.89 -43.00 3.77
C THR A 20 -11.47 -43.50 2.40
N GLY A 21 -10.50 -44.36 2.42
CA GLY A 21 -10.05 -45.06 1.22
C GLY A 21 -11.23 -45.73 0.53
N CYS A 22 -11.83 -45.03 -0.41
CA CYS A 22 -12.58 -45.72 -1.45
C CYS A 22 -11.57 -46.37 -2.37
N GLN A 23 -11.30 -47.60 -2.07
CA GLN A 23 -10.77 -48.56 -3.08
C GLN A 23 -11.84 -48.74 -4.15
N SER A 24 -12.02 -47.75 -5.00
CA SER A 24 -12.70 -47.95 -6.26
C SER A 24 -11.65 -48.20 -7.30
N THR A 25 -11.41 -49.47 -7.59
CA THR A 25 -10.56 -49.92 -8.71
C THR A 25 -11.29 -49.79 -10.05
N LYS A 26 -12.42 -49.13 -10.12
CA LYS A 26 -13.12 -48.86 -11.38
C LYS A 26 -12.58 -47.54 -11.97
N GLY A 27 -11.94 -47.66 -13.12
CA GLY A 27 -11.53 -46.50 -13.90
C GLY A 27 -12.69 -45.55 -14.21
N LEU A 28 -12.41 -44.30 -14.48
CA LEU A 28 -13.38 -43.34 -15.03
C LEU A 28 -13.41 -43.54 -16.55
N GLU A 29 -14.59 -43.77 -17.07
CA GLU A 29 -14.82 -43.94 -18.51
C GLU A 29 -16.00 -43.04 -18.93
N ASN A 30 -15.77 -42.24 -19.95
CA ASN A 30 -16.84 -41.57 -20.70
C ASN A 30 -16.57 -41.77 -22.19
N ASP A 31 -17.46 -41.25 -23.05
CA ASP A 31 -17.42 -41.44 -24.51
C ASP A 31 -16.11 -40.99 -25.17
N ASN A 32 -15.29 -40.21 -24.52
CA ASN A 32 -14.05 -39.62 -25.04
C ASN A 32 -12.78 -39.99 -24.26
N ILE A 33 -12.90 -40.41 -23.00
CA ILE A 33 -11.75 -40.64 -22.12
C ILE A 33 -11.96 -41.92 -21.28
N LYS A 34 -11.01 -42.84 -21.35
CA LYS A 34 -10.92 -44.00 -20.51
C LYS A 34 -9.67 -43.98 -19.67
N ILE A 35 -9.82 -43.77 -18.37
CA ILE A 35 -8.72 -43.84 -17.41
C ILE A 35 -8.81 -45.13 -16.63
N SER A 36 -7.95 -46.09 -16.96
CA SER A 36 -8.00 -47.45 -16.43
C SER A 36 -7.39 -47.60 -15.04
N VAL A 37 -6.47 -46.75 -14.64
CA VAL A 37 -5.78 -46.81 -13.34
C VAL A 37 -5.39 -45.41 -12.87
N TYR A 38 -5.76 -45.05 -11.65
CA TYR A 38 -5.23 -43.83 -11.00
C TYR A 38 -4.25 -44.13 -9.89
N LYS A 39 -3.46 -45.15 -9.99
CA LYS A 39 -2.43 -45.34 -8.99
C LYS A 39 -1.31 -44.38 -9.25
N GLY A 40 -1.05 -43.49 -8.27
CA GLY A 40 0.18 -42.75 -8.18
C GLY A 40 0.18 -41.34 -8.72
N VAL A 41 -0.95 -40.62 -8.63
CA VAL A 41 -0.83 -39.16 -8.68
C VAL A 41 -0.29 -38.72 -7.32
N GLU A 42 1.02 -38.54 -7.23
CA GLU A 42 1.63 -37.83 -6.10
C GLU A 42 1.30 -36.38 -6.27
N VAL A 43 0.45 -35.83 -5.40
CA VAL A 43 0.27 -34.40 -5.23
C VAL A 43 1.31 -33.97 -4.22
N ASP A 44 2.11 -32.99 -4.61
CA ASP A 44 3.02 -32.32 -3.70
C ASP A 44 2.27 -31.87 -2.46
N LYS A 45 2.90 -32.05 -1.30
CA LYS A 45 2.34 -31.62 -0.04
C LYS A 45 2.09 -30.12 -0.13
N VAL A 46 0.84 -29.71 -0.14
CA VAL A 46 0.49 -28.28 0.00
C VAL A 46 0.92 -27.86 1.40
N ASP A 47 1.84 -26.93 1.47
CA ASP A 47 2.24 -26.34 2.75
C ASP A 47 1.02 -25.76 3.45
N LYS A 48 0.96 -25.95 4.77
CA LYS A 48 -0.09 -25.31 5.55
C LYS A 48 -0.01 -23.80 5.35
N PRO A 49 -1.13 -23.10 5.16
CA PRO A 49 -1.13 -21.64 5.16
C PRO A 49 -0.42 -21.14 6.42
N SER A 50 0.41 -20.11 6.27
CA SER A 50 1.02 -19.43 7.41
C SER A 50 -0.10 -18.92 8.36
N GLU A 51 0.16 -18.98 9.65
CA GLU A 51 -0.76 -18.39 10.64
C GLU A 51 -0.81 -16.88 10.43
N VAL A 52 -2.02 -16.31 10.50
CA VAL A 52 -2.23 -14.86 10.45
C VAL A 52 -1.69 -14.27 11.73
N THR A 53 -0.79 -13.30 11.62
CA THR A 53 -0.18 -12.62 12.75
C THR A 53 -0.95 -11.34 13.11
N ASP A 54 -0.72 -10.81 14.32
CA ASP A 54 -1.25 -9.50 14.73
C ASP A 54 -0.76 -8.38 13.79
N ASP A 55 0.43 -8.50 13.25
CA ASP A 55 0.99 -7.55 12.30
C ASP A 55 0.24 -7.57 10.96
N ASP A 56 -0.15 -8.76 10.47
CA ASP A 56 -0.97 -8.87 9.26
C ASP A 56 -2.32 -8.20 9.46
N VAL A 57 -2.95 -8.42 10.63
CA VAL A 57 -4.21 -7.79 11.00
C VAL A 57 -4.06 -6.26 11.08
N ASN A 58 -3.02 -5.77 11.74
CA ASN A 58 -2.78 -4.33 11.88
C ASN A 58 -2.51 -3.68 10.51
N THR A 59 -1.75 -4.34 9.64
CA THR A 59 -1.49 -3.88 8.28
C THR A 59 -2.78 -3.76 7.48
N GLN A 60 -3.66 -4.77 7.57
CA GLN A 60 -4.95 -4.74 6.89
C GLN A 60 -5.87 -3.65 7.46
N ILE A 61 -5.88 -3.46 8.78
CA ILE A 61 -6.62 -2.37 9.42
C ILE A 61 -6.12 -1.02 8.93
N GLN A 62 -4.79 -0.82 8.89
CA GLN A 62 -4.21 0.44 8.41
C GLN A 62 -4.62 0.73 6.97
N SER A 63 -4.62 -0.26 6.08
CA SER A 63 -5.10 -0.12 4.71
C SER A 63 -6.54 0.39 4.66
N VAL A 64 -7.44 -0.21 5.47
CA VAL A 64 -8.84 0.22 5.55
C VAL A 64 -8.97 1.64 6.09
N LEU A 65 -8.17 2.03 7.08
CA LEU A 65 -8.15 3.40 7.60
C LEU A 65 -7.70 4.39 6.54
N ASP A 66 -6.68 4.05 5.77
CA ASP A 66 -6.14 4.88 4.69
C ASP A 66 -7.14 5.05 3.52
N GLU A 67 -7.86 3.99 3.16
CA GLU A 67 -8.95 4.04 2.16
C GLU A 67 -10.13 4.91 2.61
N ASN A 68 -10.34 5.04 3.92
CA ASN A 68 -11.39 5.90 4.49
C ASN A 68 -10.86 7.25 5.00
N ALA A 69 -9.61 7.57 4.71
CA ALA A 69 -9.05 8.87 5.01
C ALA A 69 -9.76 9.97 4.18
N THR A 70 -9.83 11.14 4.76
CA THR A 70 -10.34 12.34 4.08
C THR A 70 -9.22 13.34 3.92
N THR A 71 -9.19 14.04 2.81
CA THR A 71 -8.24 15.12 2.58
C THR A 71 -8.90 16.45 2.94
N LYS A 72 -8.18 17.27 3.72
CA LYS A 72 -8.58 18.63 4.05
C LYS A 72 -7.56 19.61 3.50
N GLU A 73 -8.04 20.61 2.77
CA GLU A 73 -7.20 21.70 2.30
C GLU A 73 -6.73 22.58 3.47
N VAL A 74 -5.50 23.05 3.40
CA VAL A 74 -4.83 23.88 4.41
C VAL A 74 -4.36 25.16 3.74
N THR A 75 -4.98 26.28 4.09
CA THR A 75 -4.70 27.60 3.49
C THR A 75 -4.12 28.60 4.49
N ASP A 76 -4.12 28.26 5.78
CA ASP A 76 -3.86 29.18 6.90
C ASP A 76 -2.45 29.06 7.49
N ARG A 77 -1.64 28.13 6.98
CA ARG A 77 -0.29 27.89 7.49
C ARG A 77 0.66 27.37 6.40
N ALA A 78 1.94 27.36 6.73
CA ALA A 78 2.99 26.75 5.92
C ALA A 78 2.93 25.20 5.94
N VAL A 79 3.61 24.59 4.97
CA VAL A 79 3.80 23.13 4.81
C VAL A 79 4.47 22.55 6.05
N LYS A 80 4.02 21.37 6.47
CA LYS A 80 4.58 20.57 7.57
C LYS A 80 4.78 19.13 7.13
N LYS A 81 5.61 18.42 7.85
CA LYS A 81 5.75 16.97 7.68
C LYS A 81 4.39 16.26 7.84
N GLY A 82 4.09 15.33 6.93
CA GLY A 82 2.83 14.60 6.85
C GLY A 82 1.71 15.35 6.12
N ASP A 83 1.97 16.54 5.56
CA ASP A 83 1.07 17.17 4.61
C ASP A 83 1.36 16.65 3.19
N THR A 84 0.38 16.76 2.32
CA THR A 84 0.59 16.64 0.87
C THR A 84 0.66 18.04 0.28
N ALA A 85 1.83 18.42 -0.23
CA ALA A 85 2.02 19.65 -0.99
C ALA A 85 1.85 19.34 -2.48
N THR A 86 0.95 20.06 -3.17
CA THR A 86 0.94 20.05 -4.64
C THR A 86 1.97 21.07 -5.10
N ILE A 87 2.95 20.65 -5.86
CA ILE A 87 4.08 21.47 -6.27
C ILE A 87 4.28 21.45 -7.78
N ASP A 88 4.81 22.55 -8.31
CA ASP A 88 5.52 22.56 -9.58
C ASP A 88 7.02 22.52 -9.27
N PHE A 89 7.80 21.79 -10.06
CA PHE A 89 9.24 21.83 -9.92
C PHE A 89 9.95 21.69 -11.26
N VAL A 90 11.13 22.30 -11.33
CA VAL A 90 12.04 22.24 -12.49
C VAL A 90 13.44 21.98 -11.99
N GLY A 91 13.98 20.79 -12.29
CA GLY A 91 15.35 20.41 -11.99
C GLY A 91 16.31 20.84 -13.08
N LYS A 92 17.42 21.41 -12.68
CA LYS A 92 18.49 21.86 -13.56
C LYS A 92 19.84 21.32 -13.11
N MET A 93 20.65 20.89 -14.04
CA MET A 93 22.07 20.58 -13.84
C MET A 93 22.90 21.53 -14.69
N ASN A 94 23.90 22.17 -14.09
CA ASN A 94 24.70 23.20 -14.77
C ASN A 94 23.87 24.31 -15.44
N GLY A 95 22.68 24.62 -14.88
CA GLY A 95 21.79 25.64 -15.40
C GLY A 95 20.82 25.17 -16.50
N GLU A 96 20.94 23.94 -16.99
CA GLU A 96 20.06 23.37 -18.02
C GLU A 96 19.09 22.35 -17.41
N ALA A 97 17.83 22.40 -17.82
CA ALA A 97 16.82 21.42 -17.40
C ALA A 97 17.17 20.04 -18.02
N PHE A 98 16.87 18.98 -17.27
CA PHE A 98 17.11 17.60 -17.71
C PHE A 98 15.80 16.81 -17.78
N ASP A 99 15.81 15.78 -18.63
CA ASP A 99 14.64 14.92 -18.84
C ASP A 99 14.23 14.20 -17.56
N GLY A 100 12.93 14.25 -17.24
CA GLY A 100 12.36 13.68 -16.02
C GLY A 100 12.59 14.51 -14.76
N GLY A 101 13.32 15.66 -14.86
CA GLY A 101 13.58 16.55 -13.73
C GLY A 101 12.47 17.56 -13.44
N SER A 102 11.38 17.58 -14.18
CA SER A 102 10.33 18.61 -14.03
C SER A 102 8.93 18.01 -14.01
N SER A 103 8.06 18.62 -13.23
CA SER A 103 6.62 18.30 -13.22
C SER A 103 5.79 19.50 -12.79
N THR A 104 4.51 19.47 -13.13
CA THR A 104 3.51 20.44 -12.68
C THR A 104 2.40 19.72 -11.93
N ASP A 105 1.81 20.43 -10.95
CA ASP A 105 0.71 19.93 -10.11
C ASP A 105 1.01 18.53 -9.46
N TYR A 106 2.27 18.31 -9.12
CA TYR A 106 2.70 17.04 -8.52
C TYR A 106 2.31 16.96 -7.05
N PRO A 107 1.49 15.97 -6.63
CA PRO A 107 1.14 15.79 -5.22
C PRO A 107 2.26 15.05 -4.49
N LEU A 108 2.98 15.73 -3.62
CA LEU A 108 4.08 15.19 -2.83
C LEU A 108 3.70 15.11 -1.36
N GLU A 109 3.70 13.90 -0.79
CA GLU A 109 3.56 13.71 0.65
C GLU A 109 4.90 13.98 1.34
N ILE A 110 4.94 14.99 2.19
CA ILE A 110 6.15 15.44 2.88
C ILE A 110 6.54 14.46 3.99
N GLY A 111 7.68 13.83 3.82
CA GLY A 111 8.21 12.77 4.68
C GLY A 111 7.98 11.36 4.15
N SER A 112 7.55 11.23 2.90
CA SER A 112 7.39 9.94 2.20
C SER A 112 8.72 9.31 1.78
N ASN A 113 9.79 10.12 1.70
CA ASN A 113 11.10 9.76 1.14
C ASN A 113 11.03 9.27 -0.32
N SER A 114 10.08 9.79 -1.09
CA SER A 114 9.91 9.48 -2.52
C SER A 114 10.83 10.29 -3.42
N PHE A 115 11.44 11.35 -2.89
CA PHE A 115 12.43 12.20 -3.57
C PHE A 115 13.84 12.01 -3.00
N ILE A 116 14.84 12.62 -3.64
CA ILE A 116 16.21 12.61 -3.14
C ILE A 116 16.28 13.33 -1.78
N GLU A 117 17.25 12.93 -0.98
CA GLU A 117 17.43 13.40 0.39
C GLU A 117 17.47 14.93 0.48
N GLY A 118 16.68 15.47 1.42
CA GLY A 118 16.56 16.92 1.67
C GLY A 118 15.56 17.65 0.79
N PHE A 119 15.10 17.06 -0.33
CA PHE A 119 14.13 17.72 -1.22
C PHE A 119 12.80 18.00 -0.50
N GLU A 120 12.21 16.97 0.12
CA GLU A 120 10.94 17.11 0.83
C GLU A 120 11.06 18.03 2.05
N ASP A 121 12.18 17.95 2.77
CA ASP A 121 12.45 18.79 3.94
C ASP A 121 12.59 20.27 3.56
N SER A 122 13.10 20.58 2.34
CA SER A 122 13.22 21.95 1.86
C SER A 122 11.88 22.68 1.69
N ILE A 123 10.80 21.92 1.48
CA ILE A 123 9.45 22.45 1.27
C ILE A 123 8.79 22.83 2.61
N ILE A 124 9.24 22.24 3.72
CA ILE A 124 8.71 22.54 5.05
C ILE A 124 8.93 24.01 5.40
N GLY A 125 7.86 24.67 5.85
CA GLY A 125 7.90 26.10 6.21
C GLY A 125 7.52 27.04 5.09
N HIS A 126 7.46 26.59 3.85
CA HIS A 126 6.96 27.39 2.72
C HIS A 126 5.43 27.42 2.69
N LYS A 127 4.88 28.51 2.14
CA LYS A 127 3.44 28.74 2.00
C LYS A 127 2.97 28.55 0.57
N ILE A 128 1.68 28.45 0.39
CA ILE A 128 1.06 28.46 -0.93
C ILE A 128 1.47 29.74 -1.69
N GLY A 129 1.96 29.56 -2.91
CA GLY A 129 2.45 30.63 -3.78
C GLY A 129 3.94 30.89 -3.68
N ASP A 130 4.64 30.35 -2.68
CA ASP A 130 6.09 30.50 -2.57
C ASP A 130 6.78 29.77 -3.72
N THR A 131 7.80 30.43 -4.29
CA THR A 131 8.73 29.84 -5.26
C THR A 131 10.15 30.05 -4.74
N PHE A 132 10.93 28.97 -4.72
CA PHE A 132 12.30 28.99 -4.20
C PHE A 132 13.19 27.98 -4.91
N ASP A 133 14.48 28.17 -4.82
CA ASP A 133 15.47 27.23 -5.32
C ASP A 133 16.03 26.39 -4.17
N TRP A 134 16.13 25.10 -4.41
CA TRP A 134 16.81 24.15 -3.53
C TRP A 134 17.96 23.47 -4.27
N ASN A 135 19.12 23.43 -3.63
CA ASN A 135 20.31 22.77 -4.15
C ASN A 135 20.52 21.44 -3.44
N GLY A 136 20.65 20.38 -4.20
CA GLY A 136 20.87 19.04 -3.70
C GLY A 136 21.87 18.26 -4.56
N LYS A 137 22.05 17.00 -4.18
CA LYS A 137 22.92 16.08 -4.89
C LYS A 137 22.21 14.74 -5.06
N PHE A 138 22.28 14.15 -6.25
CA PHE A 138 21.80 12.79 -6.45
C PHE A 138 22.71 11.79 -5.71
N PRO A 139 22.15 10.74 -5.09
CA PRO A 139 22.95 9.67 -4.49
C PRO A 139 23.89 9.03 -5.49
N GLU A 140 25.04 8.54 -5.03
CA GLU A 140 26.02 7.86 -5.89
C GLU A 140 25.45 6.56 -6.53
N ASN A 141 24.48 5.92 -5.86
CA ASN A 141 23.78 4.73 -6.33
C ASN A 141 22.43 5.03 -6.98
N TYR A 142 22.23 6.25 -7.49
CA TYR A 142 20.98 6.62 -8.16
C TYR A 142 20.77 5.77 -9.42
N GLY A 143 19.51 5.41 -9.72
CA GLY A 143 19.17 4.49 -10.82
C GLY A 143 19.57 4.94 -12.23
N SER A 144 19.82 6.24 -12.43
CA SER A 144 20.34 6.80 -13.68
C SER A 144 21.82 7.15 -13.51
N SER A 145 22.70 6.51 -14.30
CA SER A 145 24.15 6.82 -14.31
C SER A 145 24.46 8.27 -14.71
N ASP A 146 23.57 8.89 -15.48
CA ASP A 146 23.72 10.27 -15.93
C ASP A 146 23.41 11.30 -14.83
N LEU A 147 22.74 10.89 -13.78
CA LEU A 147 22.38 11.71 -12.64
C LEU A 147 23.16 11.36 -11.36
N ALA A 148 23.60 10.12 -11.21
CA ALA A 148 24.30 9.63 -10.01
C ALA A 148 25.47 10.53 -9.61
N GLY A 149 25.49 10.94 -8.34
CA GLY A 149 26.54 11.78 -7.76
C GLY A 149 26.61 13.23 -8.28
N LYS A 150 25.65 13.67 -9.11
CA LYS A 150 25.66 15.04 -9.66
C LYS A 150 24.87 16.00 -8.79
N ASP A 151 25.35 17.24 -8.77
CA ASP A 151 24.64 18.35 -8.15
C ASP A 151 23.46 18.79 -9.00
N VAL A 152 22.37 19.17 -8.35
CA VAL A 152 21.12 19.60 -8.99
C VAL A 152 20.55 20.80 -8.26
N THR A 153 19.95 21.70 -9.01
CA THR A 153 19.11 22.79 -8.47
C THR A 153 17.69 22.57 -8.91
N PHE A 154 16.76 22.53 -7.96
CA PHE A 154 15.33 22.51 -8.23
C PHE A 154 14.71 23.86 -7.90
N THR A 155 14.04 24.47 -8.87
CA THR A 155 13.12 25.55 -8.64
C THR A 155 11.77 24.95 -8.31
N ILE A 156 11.24 25.22 -7.11
CA ILE A 156 10.03 24.58 -6.56
C ILE A 156 8.99 25.68 -6.29
N THR A 157 7.75 25.45 -6.72
CA THR A 157 6.60 26.31 -6.41
C THR A 157 5.54 25.54 -5.66
N VAL A 158 5.10 26.01 -4.50
CA VAL A 158 4.02 25.40 -3.71
C VAL A 158 2.68 25.90 -4.21
N LYS A 159 1.86 25.02 -4.78
CA LYS A 159 0.54 25.36 -5.37
C LYS A 159 -0.60 25.24 -4.36
N SER A 160 -0.61 24.17 -3.60
CA SER A 160 -1.60 23.92 -2.57
C SER A 160 -1.03 23.02 -1.48
N ILE A 161 -1.68 23.06 -0.33
CA ILE A 161 -1.35 22.21 0.82
C ILE A 161 -2.62 21.47 1.23
N SER A 162 -2.52 20.18 1.43
CA SER A 162 -3.60 19.38 1.98
C SER A 162 -3.09 18.46 3.09
N LYS A 163 -3.98 18.11 4.00
CA LYS A 163 -3.68 17.17 5.08
C LYS A 163 -4.58 15.96 4.99
N LYS A 164 -3.96 14.78 4.95
CA LYS A 164 -4.66 13.51 5.08
C LYS A 164 -5.12 13.33 6.53
N ASN A 165 -6.42 13.17 6.72
CA ASN A 165 -7.06 12.84 7.99
C ASN A 165 -7.44 11.37 7.98
N THR A 166 -6.57 10.51 8.47
CA THR A 166 -6.86 9.09 8.65
C THR A 166 -7.77 8.93 9.88
N PRO A 167 -8.97 8.34 9.73
CA PRO A 167 -9.87 8.13 10.84
C PRO A 167 -9.30 7.10 11.82
N LYS A 168 -9.74 7.15 13.06
CA LYS A 168 -9.48 6.06 14.01
C LYS A 168 -10.42 4.89 13.73
N LEU A 169 -9.95 3.67 14.00
CA LEU A 169 -10.83 2.51 14.03
C LEU A 169 -11.86 2.70 15.15
N THR A 170 -13.11 2.69 14.80
CA THR A 170 -14.23 2.86 15.74
C THR A 170 -15.38 1.96 15.31
N ASP A 171 -16.27 1.59 16.21
CA ASP A 171 -17.47 0.80 15.88
C ASP A 171 -18.30 1.42 14.75
N LYS A 172 -18.32 2.76 14.66
CA LYS A 172 -18.99 3.47 13.57
C LYS A 172 -18.34 3.20 12.22
N LEU A 173 -17.02 3.24 12.16
CA LEU A 173 -16.27 2.95 10.95
C LEU A 173 -16.40 1.46 10.59
N VAL A 174 -16.27 0.56 11.57
CA VAL A 174 -16.43 -0.88 11.37
C VAL A 174 -17.78 -1.21 10.75
N LYS A 175 -18.86 -0.62 11.24
CA LYS A 175 -20.21 -0.80 10.66
C LYS A 175 -20.33 -0.30 9.22
N LYS A 176 -19.50 0.69 8.84
CA LYS A 176 -19.47 1.23 7.47
C LYS A 176 -18.71 0.30 6.52
N VAL A 177 -17.57 -0.27 6.96
CA VAL A 177 -16.66 -1.01 6.11
C VAL A 177 -16.83 -2.53 6.15
N SER A 178 -17.50 -3.06 7.18
CA SER A 178 -17.74 -4.49 7.37
C SER A 178 -19.22 -4.83 7.38
N LYS A 179 -19.58 -5.86 6.60
CA LYS A 179 -20.94 -6.45 6.67
C LYS A 179 -21.12 -7.42 7.84
N LYS A 180 -20.02 -7.94 8.39
CA LYS A 180 -20.00 -9.00 9.41
C LYS A 180 -19.77 -8.45 10.80
N SER A 181 -18.71 -7.66 10.99
CA SER A 181 -18.32 -7.09 12.28
C SER A 181 -19.10 -5.81 12.57
N LYS A 182 -19.41 -5.57 13.84
CA LYS A 182 -20.13 -4.39 14.30
C LYS A 182 -19.32 -3.55 15.30
N THR A 183 -18.29 -4.13 15.86
CA THR A 183 -17.42 -3.48 16.84
C THR A 183 -15.97 -3.58 16.44
N GLU A 184 -15.14 -2.67 16.95
CA GLU A 184 -13.67 -2.71 16.78
C GLU A 184 -13.08 -4.06 17.21
N LYS A 185 -13.59 -4.60 18.33
CA LYS A 185 -13.11 -5.88 18.87
C LYS A 185 -13.47 -7.09 17.98
N GLU A 186 -14.56 -7.03 17.26
CA GLU A 186 -14.96 -8.09 16.32
C GLU A 186 -14.20 -7.99 14.99
N TYR A 187 -13.67 -6.80 14.70
CA TYR A 187 -13.01 -6.51 13.45
C TYR A 187 -11.53 -6.90 13.48
N LYS A 188 -10.89 -6.78 14.64
CA LYS A 188 -9.53 -7.27 14.94
C LYS A 188 -9.56 -8.79 15.14
#